data_4704e6dbf89498a6520a7cc775144f12
#
_entry.id   4704e6dbf89498a6520a7cc775144f12
#
_cell.length_a   1.000
_cell.length_b   1.000
_cell.length_c   1.000
_cell.angle_alpha   90.00
_cell.angle_beta   90.00
_cell.angle_gamma   90.00
#
_symmetry.space_group_name_H-M   'P 1'
#
loop_
_entity.id
_entity.type
_entity.pdbx_description
1 polymer ?
#
loop_
_entity_poly.entity_id
_entity_poly.type
_entity_poly.pdbx_seq_one_letter_code
_entity_poly.pdbx_strand_id
1 'polypeptide(L)'
;MAASSLAFALMGACVKGSTASVPFLVAVFFRSVVGMLPLLAYFAWKRRPVRAVQHLLLFVRSLFGFTAMCMFFLAIEALPLSTAVILNFSSPIFVVILSGLFLHERAAAMVLPMVAAAFGGVALLVSPDFSTSGVEAILGLASAFFAAMAYVTIKRLSRTESPTTIVLFFSIYSSLFSVVAVALAGATGLIDLCGDGVIAMLANPRELALLLGVGIAGTAGQVLLTAAYSRERASIVSPFQYLSPVFSYVIGLLLFDEVPTIASIGGGLMVMAASVGVLLVSREKTHPVAVEPVAQEVSSGE
;
A
#
# COMPACT_ATOMS: atom_id res chain seq x y z
N MET A 1 -1.98 -4.62 -9.92
CA MET A 1 -1.45 -4.73 -8.55
C MET A 1 0.03 -5.12 -8.52
N ALA A 2 0.48 -6.17 -9.22
CA ALA A 2 1.91 -6.55 -9.24
C ALA A 2 2.87 -5.39 -9.59
N ALA A 3 2.54 -4.58 -10.62
CA ALA A 3 3.31 -3.39 -10.96
C ALA A 3 3.35 -2.36 -9.82
N SER A 4 2.27 -2.24 -9.03
CA SER A 4 2.26 -1.41 -7.83
C SER A 4 3.22 -1.94 -6.76
N SER A 5 3.20 -3.27 -6.53
CA SER A 5 4.09 -3.92 -5.57
C SER A 5 5.57 -3.76 -5.96
N LEU A 6 5.89 -3.83 -7.26
CA LEU A 6 7.23 -3.53 -7.76
C LEU A 6 7.63 -2.06 -7.51
N ALA A 7 6.72 -1.12 -7.79
CA ALA A 7 6.99 0.31 -7.55
C ALA A 7 7.24 0.60 -6.06
N PHE A 8 6.48 -0.03 -5.15
CA PHE A 8 6.73 0.09 -3.71
C PHE A 8 8.03 -0.58 -3.28
N ALA A 9 8.43 -1.69 -3.90
CA ALA A 9 9.71 -2.33 -3.65
C ALA A 9 10.88 -1.43 -4.09
N LEU A 10 10.77 -0.77 -5.25
CA LEU A 10 11.73 0.24 -5.70
C LEU A 10 11.79 1.44 -4.76
N MET A 11 10.63 1.91 -4.28
CA MET A 11 10.58 2.95 -3.24
C MET A 11 11.34 2.50 -1.99
N GLY A 12 11.12 1.27 -1.53
CA GLY A 12 11.83 0.69 -0.39
C GLY A 12 13.36 0.63 -0.60
N ALA A 13 13.80 0.28 -1.80
CA ALA A 13 15.22 0.28 -2.16
C ALA A 13 15.83 1.70 -2.12
N CYS A 14 15.11 2.71 -2.57
CA CYS A 14 15.53 4.11 -2.45
C CYS A 14 15.66 4.54 -0.99
N VAL A 15 14.70 4.14 -0.14
CA VAL A 15 14.77 4.41 1.32
C VAL A 15 15.97 3.71 1.94
N LYS A 16 16.22 2.44 1.58
CA LYS A 16 17.38 1.68 2.10
C LYS A 16 18.72 2.23 1.62
N GLY A 17 18.79 2.74 0.39
CA GLY A 17 19.99 3.35 -0.18
C GLY A 17 20.29 4.75 0.38
N SER A 18 19.31 5.41 0.98
CA SER A 18 19.47 6.66 1.69
C SER A 18 20.15 6.41 3.04
N THR A 19 21.12 7.21 3.41
CA THR A 19 21.83 7.06 4.67
C THR A 19 20.89 7.31 5.86
N ALA A 20 20.94 6.43 6.83
CA ALA A 20 20.00 6.12 7.90
C ALA A 20 19.66 7.22 8.93
N SER A 21 19.82 8.49 8.64
CA SER A 21 19.63 9.58 9.61
C SER A 21 18.45 10.51 9.32
N VAL A 22 17.58 10.16 8.38
CA VAL A 22 16.42 11.00 8.05
C VAL A 22 15.29 10.72 9.02
N PRO A 23 14.83 11.69 9.83
CA PRO A 23 13.63 11.52 10.63
C PRO A 23 12.46 11.09 9.73
N PHE A 24 11.71 10.07 10.15
CA PHE A 24 10.65 9.48 9.31
C PHE A 24 9.61 10.51 8.83
N LEU A 25 9.29 11.53 9.65
CA LEU A 25 8.37 12.60 9.27
C LEU A 25 8.87 13.41 8.07
N VAL A 26 10.19 13.61 7.95
CA VAL A 26 10.80 14.28 6.81
C VAL A 26 10.67 13.42 5.55
N ALA A 27 10.93 12.11 5.66
CA ALA A 27 10.74 11.18 4.54
C ALA A 27 9.27 11.12 4.08
N VAL A 28 8.31 11.11 5.01
CA VAL A 28 6.88 11.19 4.74
C VAL A 28 6.50 12.48 4.02
N PHE A 29 7.04 13.60 4.47
CA PHE A 29 6.83 14.91 3.84
C PHE A 29 7.35 14.91 2.39
N PHE A 30 8.61 14.51 2.18
CA PHE A 30 9.18 14.42 0.83
C PHE A 30 8.40 13.46 -0.07
N ARG A 31 8.04 12.29 0.42
CA ARG A 31 7.20 11.34 -0.32
C ARG A 31 5.89 11.97 -0.79
N SER A 32 5.25 12.75 0.07
CA SER A 32 3.95 13.35 -0.23
C SER A 32 4.08 14.54 -1.18
N VAL A 33 5.02 15.48 -0.92
CA VAL A 33 5.23 16.68 -1.72
C VAL A 33 5.80 16.34 -3.10
N VAL A 34 6.87 15.55 -3.14
CA VAL A 34 7.49 15.14 -4.42
C VAL A 34 6.50 14.30 -5.22
N GLY A 35 5.74 13.42 -4.56
CA GLY A 35 4.72 12.61 -5.20
C GLY A 35 3.53 13.40 -5.75
N MET A 36 3.25 14.58 -5.22
CA MET A 36 2.22 15.47 -5.72
C MET A 36 2.61 16.11 -7.07
N LEU A 37 3.89 16.41 -7.29
CA LEU A 37 4.36 17.13 -8.47
C LEU A 37 4.02 16.44 -9.81
N PRO A 38 4.30 15.13 -10.00
CA PRO A 38 3.92 14.43 -11.24
C PRO A 38 2.41 14.44 -11.49
N LEU A 39 1.60 14.37 -10.44
CA LEU A 39 0.14 14.40 -10.57
C LEU A 39 -0.37 15.79 -10.95
N LEU A 40 0.16 16.84 -10.35
CA LEU A 40 -0.14 18.22 -10.75
C LEU A 40 0.27 18.47 -12.21
N ALA A 41 1.48 18.04 -12.60
CA ALA A 41 1.94 18.13 -13.98
C ALA A 41 1.02 17.38 -14.95
N TYR A 42 0.56 16.18 -14.58
CA TYR A 42 -0.39 15.40 -15.37
C TYR A 42 -1.72 16.14 -15.57
N PHE A 43 -2.31 16.71 -14.51
CA PHE A 43 -3.57 17.46 -14.61
C PHE A 43 -3.41 18.74 -15.41
N ALA A 44 -2.30 19.48 -15.24
CA ALA A 44 -1.97 20.67 -16.02
C ALA A 44 -1.80 20.33 -17.50
N TRP A 45 -1.03 19.27 -17.82
CA TRP A 45 -0.82 18.85 -19.22
C TRP A 45 -2.10 18.40 -19.91
N LYS A 46 -2.94 17.62 -19.22
CA LYS A 46 -4.21 17.15 -19.76
C LYS A 46 -5.29 18.25 -19.76
N ARG A 47 -5.00 19.44 -19.22
CA ARG A 47 -5.96 20.55 -19.08
C ARG A 47 -7.28 20.10 -18.44
N ARG A 48 -7.24 19.08 -17.58
CA ARG A 48 -8.42 18.57 -16.88
C ARG A 48 -8.56 19.31 -15.55
N PRO A 49 -9.76 19.87 -15.26
CA PRO A 49 -10.00 20.46 -13.94
C PRO A 49 -9.91 19.36 -12.88
N VAL A 50 -9.25 19.66 -11.75
CA VAL A 50 -9.27 18.81 -10.58
C VAL A 50 -10.67 18.95 -9.96
N ARG A 51 -11.55 18.04 -10.28
CA ARG A 51 -12.89 17.97 -9.71
C ARG A 51 -12.97 16.78 -8.78
N ALA A 52 -13.43 17.00 -7.56
CA ALA A 52 -13.76 15.97 -6.60
C ALA A 52 -15.25 16.08 -6.26
N VAL A 53 -15.91 14.94 -6.17
CA VAL A 53 -17.34 14.85 -5.84
C VAL A 53 -17.50 14.54 -4.35
N GLN A 54 -16.64 13.67 -3.79
CA GLN A 54 -16.77 13.19 -2.41
C GLN A 54 -15.61 13.67 -1.53
N HIS A 55 -15.53 14.97 -1.26
CA HIS A 55 -14.46 15.60 -0.48
C HIS A 55 -14.27 14.98 0.91
N LEU A 56 -15.37 14.69 1.63
CA LEU A 56 -15.30 14.08 2.96
C LEU A 56 -14.66 12.67 2.90
N LEU A 57 -15.05 11.86 1.91
CA LEU A 57 -14.53 10.51 1.80
C LEU A 57 -13.06 10.50 1.34
N LEU A 58 -12.65 11.49 0.52
CA LEU A 58 -11.24 11.72 0.15
C LEU A 58 -10.41 12.11 1.37
N PHE A 59 -10.95 12.99 2.23
CA PHE A 59 -10.30 13.36 3.49
C PHE A 59 -10.17 12.15 4.43
N VAL A 60 -11.25 11.40 4.66
CA VAL A 60 -11.26 10.19 5.51
C VAL A 60 -10.27 9.14 5.00
N ARG A 61 -10.23 8.89 3.68
CA ARG A 61 -9.24 8.01 3.05
C ARG A 61 -7.81 8.48 3.33
N SER A 62 -7.58 9.78 3.24
CA SER A 62 -6.26 10.35 3.44
C SER A 62 -5.84 10.30 4.90
N LEU A 63 -6.78 10.53 5.81
CA LEU A 63 -6.57 10.40 7.24
C LEU A 63 -6.21 8.95 7.61
N PHE A 64 -6.97 7.96 7.14
CA PHE A 64 -6.64 6.56 7.40
C PHE A 64 -5.28 6.17 6.84
N GLY A 65 -4.96 6.59 5.58
CA GLY A 65 -3.69 6.28 4.97
C GLY A 65 -2.50 6.94 5.66
N PHE A 66 -2.66 8.19 6.12
CA PHE A 66 -1.63 8.90 6.87
C PHE A 66 -1.42 8.30 8.27
N THR A 67 -2.52 8.02 8.99
CA THR A 67 -2.46 7.35 10.29
C THR A 67 -1.80 5.98 10.20
N ALA A 68 -2.16 5.18 9.19
CA ALA A 68 -1.51 3.89 8.94
C ALA A 68 0.00 4.04 8.78
N MET A 69 0.43 5.04 8.02
CA MET A 69 1.83 5.30 7.77
C MET A 69 2.57 5.74 9.04
N CYS A 70 2.00 6.66 9.82
CA CYS A 70 2.59 7.10 11.08
C CYS A 70 2.72 5.92 12.08
N MET A 71 1.67 5.11 12.22
CA MET A 71 1.71 3.94 13.11
C MET A 71 2.71 2.88 12.64
N PHE A 72 2.88 2.70 11.33
CA PHE A 72 3.90 1.81 10.79
C PHE A 72 5.32 2.28 11.14
N PHE A 73 5.60 3.57 11.00
CA PHE A 73 6.91 4.10 11.37
C PHE A 73 7.17 4.05 12.87
N LEU A 74 6.17 4.34 13.69
CA LEU A 74 6.27 4.14 15.14
C LEU A 74 6.52 2.66 15.49
N ALA A 75 5.89 1.73 14.77
CA ALA A 75 6.17 0.30 14.94
C ALA A 75 7.62 -0.06 14.56
N ILE A 76 8.19 0.56 13.51
CA ILE A 76 9.60 0.35 13.12
C ILE A 76 10.57 0.88 14.18
N GLU A 77 10.23 1.97 14.87
CA GLU A 77 11.05 2.51 15.97
C GLU A 77 11.01 1.62 17.21
N ALA A 78 9.85 0.99 17.49
CA ALA A 78 9.61 0.21 18.69
C ALA A 78 9.91 -1.29 18.55
N LEU A 79 9.93 -1.82 17.32
CA LEU A 79 10.06 -3.26 17.01
C LEU A 79 11.21 -3.51 16.03
N PRO A 80 11.77 -4.74 16.00
CA PRO A 80 12.61 -5.16 14.89
C PRO A 80 11.90 -4.93 13.56
N LEU A 81 12.63 -4.41 12.57
CA LEU A 81 12.07 -4.06 11.26
C LEU A 81 11.28 -5.19 10.62
N SER A 82 11.79 -6.41 10.71
CA SER A 82 11.12 -7.61 10.21
C SER A 82 9.76 -7.82 10.86
N THR A 83 9.65 -7.64 12.18
CA THR A 83 8.39 -7.78 12.93
C THR A 83 7.40 -6.67 12.58
N ALA A 84 7.84 -5.41 12.50
CA ALA A 84 6.99 -4.29 12.09
C ALA A 84 6.44 -4.50 10.68
N VAL A 85 7.27 -4.95 9.74
CA VAL A 85 6.90 -5.23 8.36
C VAL A 85 5.86 -6.35 8.27
N ILE A 86 6.07 -7.50 8.93
CA ILE A 86 5.11 -8.61 8.86
C ILE A 86 3.76 -8.23 9.49
N LEU A 87 3.76 -7.47 10.58
CA LEU A 87 2.53 -6.99 11.20
C LEU A 87 1.77 -6.05 10.26
N ASN A 88 2.44 -5.14 9.57
CA ASN A 88 1.81 -4.27 8.57
C ASN A 88 1.26 -5.07 7.38
N PHE A 89 1.94 -6.15 6.95
CA PHE A 89 1.46 -7.05 5.91
C PHE A 89 0.26 -7.93 6.32
N SER A 90 -0.26 -7.82 7.55
CA SER A 90 -1.58 -8.36 7.88
C SER A 90 -2.73 -7.55 7.25
N SER A 91 -2.45 -6.37 6.68
CA SER A 91 -3.47 -5.51 6.04
C SER A 91 -4.32 -6.21 4.96
N PRO A 92 -3.83 -7.10 4.08
CA PRO A 92 -4.68 -7.83 3.15
C PRO A 92 -5.73 -8.72 3.81
N ILE A 93 -5.42 -9.28 4.98
CA ILE A 93 -6.38 -10.07 5.77
C ILE A 93 -7.53 -9.15 6.23
N PHE A 94 -7.18 -8.00 6.81
CA PHE A 94 -8.19 -7.00 7.20
C PHE A 94 -8.99 -6.49 5.99
N VAL A 95 -8.36 -6.30 4.82
CA VAL A 95 -9.08 -5.89 3.60
C VAL A 95 -10.15 -6.91 3.21
N VAL A 96 -9.85 -8.21 3.25
CA VAL A 96 -10.83 -9.26 2.92
C VAL A 96 -12.01 -9.21 3.90
N ILE A 97 -11.75 -9.08 5.19
CA ILE A 97 -12.77 -8.99 6.24
C ILE A 97 -13.61 -7.71 6.07
N LEU A 98 -12.95 -6.55 5.98
CA LEU A 98 -13.62 -5.26 5.90
C LEU A 98 -14.36 -5.06 4.56
N SER A 99 -13.87 -5.62 3.46
CA SER A 99 -14.58 -5.59 2.19
C SER A 99 -15.88 -6.38 2.24
N GLY A 100 -15.88 -7.50 2.95
CA GLY A 100 -17.12 -8.27 3.23
C GLY A 100 -18.12 -7.44 4.05
N LEU A 101 -17.62 -6.76 5.08
CA LEU A 101 -18.46 -6.00 6.02
C LEU A 101 -18.99 -4.68 5.41
N PHE A 102 -18.12 -3.87 4.81
CA PHE A 102 -18.47 -2.51 4.36
C PHE A 102 -18.86 -2.42 2.88
N LEU A 103 -18.36 -3.30 2.04
CA LEU A 103 -18.64 -3.30 0.60
C LEU A 103 -19.62 -4.40 0.20
N HIS A 104 -19.96 -5.30 1.15
CA HIS A 104 -20.79 -6.49 0.91
C HIS A 104 -20.21 -7.38 -0.21
N GLU A 105 -18.86 -7.37 -0.37
CA GLU A 105 -18.18 -8.23 -1.32
C GLU A 105 -18.17 -9.68 -0.79
N ARG A 106 -18.79 -10.59 -1.51
CA ARG A 106 -18.70 -12.02 -1.20
C ARG A 106 -17.37 -12.56 -1.75
N ALA A 107 -16.36 -12.65 -0.90
CA ALA A 107 -15.14 -13.38 -1.25
C ALA A 107 -15.47 -14.88 -1.44
N ALA A 108 -14.77 -15.54 -2.37
CA ALA A 108 -14.84 -16.99 -2.43
C ALA A 108 -14.29 -17.59 -1.13
N ALA A 109 -14.88 -18.69 -0.63
CA ALA A 109 -14.45 -19.31 0.63
C ALA A 109 -12.94 -19.64 0.66
N MET A 110 -12.37 -19.94 -0.51
CA MET A 110 -10.93 -20.22 -0.65
C MET A 110 -10.03 -18.99 -0.64
N VAL A 111 -10.57 -17.75 -0.74
CA VAL A 111 -9.73 -16.54 -0.76
C VAL A 111 -9.06 -16.32 0.58
N LEU A 112 -9.77 -16.45 1.69
CA LEU A 112 -9.21 -16.23 3.02
C LEU A 112 -8.09 -17.22 3.39
N PRO A 113 -8.23 -18.56 3.17
CA PRO A 113 -7.12 -19.50 3.31
C PRO A 113 -5.90 -19.17 2.46
N MET A 114 -6.10 -18.74 1.20
CA MET A 114 -5.00 -18.35 0.32
C MET A 114 -4.30 -17.07 0.78
N VAL A 115 -5.06 -16.09 1.29
CA VAL A 115 -4.50 -14.87 1.91
C VAL A 115 -3.69 -15.24 3.15
N ALA A 116 -4.19 -16.14 3.98
CA ALA A 116 -3.46 -16.63 5.15
C ALA A 116 -2.18 -17.39 4.75
N ALA A 117 -2.23 -18.21 3.70
CA ALA A 117 -1.05 -18.87 3.16
C ALA A 117 -0.01 -17.87 2.63
N ALA A 118 -0.45 -16.84 1.86
CA ALA A 118 0.44 -15.78 1.39
C ALA A 118 1.08 -15.02 2.57
N PHE A 119 0.32 -14.74 3.62
CA PHE A 119 0.84 -14.13 4.84
C PHE A 119 1.90 -15.01 5.53
N GLY A 120 1.65 -16.33 5.64
CA GLY A 120 2.64 -17.29 6.13
C GLY A 120 3.91 -17.30 5.29
N GLY A 121 3.79 -17.20 3.96
CA GLY A 121 4.92 -17.06 3.04
C GLY A 121 5.73 -15.79 3.29
N VAL A 122 5.07 -14.65 3.54
CA VAL A 122 5.77 -13.41 3.93
C VAL A 122 6.46 -13.56 5.27
N ALA A 123 5.85 -14.23 6.24
CA ALA A 123 6.47 -14.51 7.55
C ALA A 123 7.76 -15.33 7.39
N LEU A 124 7.76 -16.36 6.55
CA LEU A 124 8.96 -17.14 6.23
C LEU A 124 10.03 -16.30 5.52
N LEU A 125 9.61 -15.44 4.59
CA LEU A 125 10.52 -14.60 3.81
C LEU A 125 11.21 -13.55 4.68
N VAL A 126 10.46 -12.92 5.59
CA VAL A 126 10.93 -11.81 6.42
C VAL A 126 11.59 -12.29 7.72
N SER A 127 11.27 -13.53 8.16
CA SER A 127 11.78 -14.15 9.40
C SER A 127 11.68 -13.21 10.62
N PRO A 128 10.46 -12.83 11.05
CA PRO A 128 10.26 -11.86 12.11
C PRO A 128 10.72 -12.39 13.48
N ASP A 129 11.23 -11.49 14.31
CA ASP A 129 11.52 -11.77 15.70
C ASP A 129 10.34 -11.33 16.58
N PHE A 130 9.68 -12.28 17.24
CA PHE A 130 8.55 -12.04 18.15
C PHE A 130 8.92 -12.01 19.62
N SER A 131 10.22 -11.87 19.95
CA SER A 131 10.68 -11.79 21.34
C SER A 131 10.26 -10.52 22.08
N THR A 132 9.77 -9.51 21.34
CA THR A 132 9.34 -8.22 21.88
C THR A 132 7.90 -8.22 22.37
N SER A 133 7.59 -7.34 23.32
CA SER A 133 6.34 -7.28 24.07
C SER A 133 5.10 -6.97 23.22
N GLY A 134 3.94 -7.43 23.68
CA GLY A 134 2.69 -7.36 22.92
C GLY A 134 2.12 -5.95 22.70
N VAL A 135 2.57 -4.92 23.47
CA VAL A 135 2.04 -3.55 23.37
C VAL A 135 2.53 -2.87 22.09
N GLU A 136 3.81 -3.02 21.78
CA GLU A 136 4.40 -2.45 20.54
C GLU A 136 3.85 -3.14 19.29
N ALA A 137 3.50 -4.43 19.37
CA ALA A 137 2.86 -5.15 18.28
C ALA A 137 1.49 -4.56 17.89
N ILE A 138 0.80 -3.93 18.85
CA ILE A 138 -0.49 -3.25 18.58
C ILE A 138 -0.29 -2.12 17.56
N LEU A 139 0.83 -1.39 17.59
CA LEU A 139 1.12 -0.34 16.60
C LEU A 139 1.22 -0.90 15.19
N GLY A 140 1.91 -2.04 15.00
CA GLY A 140 2.02 -2.72 13.71
C GLY A 140 0.67 -3.22 13.20
N LEU A 141 -0.14 -3.85 14.05
CA LEU A 141 -1.48 -4.31 13.70
C LEU A 141 -2.44 -3.14 13.44
N ALA A 142 -2.39 -2.08 14.24
CA ALA A 142 -3.18 -0.88 14.01
C ALA A 142 -2.81 -0.22 12.67
N SER A 143 -1.53 -0.16 12.31
CA SER A 143 -1.11 0.32 10.99
C SER A 143 -1.74 -0.48 9.87
N ALA A 144 -1.75 -1.82 9.97
CA ALA A 144 -2.39 -2.71 9.01
C ALA A 144 -3.90 -2.50 8.91
N PHE A 145 -4.58 -2.32 10.05
CA PHE A 145 -6.01 -2.04 10.10
C PHE A 145 -6.37 -0.72 9.42
N PHE A 146 -5.67 0.38 9.76
CA PHE A 146 -5.89 1.68 9.12
C PHE A 146 -5.54 1.67 7.62
N ALA A 147 -4.50 0.91 7.21
CA ALA A 147 -4.20 0.71 5.80
C ALA A 147 -5.36 -0.01 5.09
N ALA A 148 -5.92 -1.05 5.68
CA ALA A 148 -7.06 -1.76 5.13
C ALA A 148 -8.31 -0.86 5.03
N MET A 149 -8.58 -0.02 6.03
CA MET A 149 -9.64 0.99 5.98
C MET A 149 -9.43 1.97 4.82
N ALA A 150 -8.20 2.43 4.61
CA ALA A 150 -7.87 3.29 3.47
C ALA A 150 -8.14 2.58 2.13
N TYR A 151 -7.76 1.30 1.98
CA TYR A 151 -7.96 0.54 0.75
C TYR A 151 -9.44 0.23 0.45
N VAL A 152 -10.21 -0.11 1.46
CA VAL A 152 -11.68 -0.29 1.34
C VAL A 152 -12.35 1.03 0.96
N THR A 153 -11.89 2.16 1.52
CA THR A 153 -12.37 3.50 1.16
C THR A 153 -12.01 3.86 -0.29
N ILE A 154 -10.83 3.48 -0.80
CA ILE A 154 -10.47 3.62 -2.22
C ILE A 154 -11.49 2.91 -3.10
N LYS A 155 -11.86 1.67 -2.76
CA LYS A 155 -12.87 0.91 -3.53
C LYS A 155 -14.21 1.62 -3.57
N ARG A 156 -14.64 2.24 -2.48
CA ARG A 156 -15.87 3.03 -2.42
C ARG A 156 -15.77 4.32 -3.25
N LEU A 157 -14.65 5.05 -3.11
CA LEU A 157 -14.38 6.27 -3.88
C LEU A 157 -14.29 6.03 -5.37
N SER A 158 -13.79 4.88 -5.80
CA SER A 158 -13.60 4.55 -7.22
C SER A 158 -14.91 4.47 -8.04
N ARG A 159 -16.07 4.54 -7.37
CA ARG A 159 -17.37 4.63 -8.03
C ARG A 159 -17.66 6.01 -8.62
N THR A 160 -17.03 7.05 -8.05
CA THR A 160 -17.29 8.46 -8.41
C THR A 160 -16.03 9.22 -8.76
N GLU A 161 -14.86 8.75 -8.29
CA GLU A 161 -13.59 9.45 -8.44
C GLU A 161 -12.60 8.68 -9.31
N SER A 162 -11.77 9.40 -10.06
CA SER A 162 -10.68 8.77 -10.82
C SER A 162 -9.53 8.35 -9.89
N PRO A 163 -8.77 7.27 -10.21
CA PRO A 163 -7.61 6.88 -9.41
C PRO A 163 -6.59 8.01 -9.20
N THR A 164 -6.36 8.82 -10.23
CA THR A 164 -5.43 9.96 -10.17
C THR A 164 -5.95 11.07 -9.25
N THR A 165 -7.26 11.34 -9.24
CA THR A 165 -7.89 12.28 -8.29
C THR A 165 -7.74 11.80 -6.86
N ILE A 166 -8.03 10.51 -6.58
CA ILE A 166 -7.91 9.94 -5.23
C ILE A 166 -6.47 10.09 -4.71
N VAL A 167 -5.47 9.79 -5.56
CA VAL A 167 -4.06 9.88 -5.16
C VAL A 167 -3.60 11.33 -5.02
N LEU A 168 -4.06 12.24 -5.88
CA LEU A 168 -3.74 13.66 -5.76
C LEU A 168 -4.23 14.23 -4.42
N PHE A 169 -5.49 14.00 -4.08
CA PHE A 169 -6.04 14.45 -2.79
C PHE A 169 -5.34 13.79 -1.60
N PHE A 170 -4.98 12.52 -1.72
CA PHE A 170 -4.15 11.87 -0.71
C PHE A 170 -2.79 12.57 -0.54
N SER A 171 -2.10 12.89 -1.63
CA SER A 171 -0.82 13.59 -1.56
C SER A 171 -0.97 14.98 -0.95
N ILE A 172 -2.02 15.73 -1.32
CA ILE A 172 -2.32 17.06 -0.75
C ILE A 172 -2.56 16.97 0.77
N TYR A 173 -3.49 16.12 1.19
CA TYR A 173 -3.81 15.98 2.62
C TYR A 173 -2.64 15.40 3.42
N SER A 174 -1.91 14.40 2.88
CA SER A 174 -0.73 13.87 3.55
C SER A 174 0.39 14.89 3.68
N SER A 175 0.57 15.76 2.68
CA SER A 175 1.52 16.87 2.78
C SER A 175 1.12 17.84 3.87
N LEU A 176 -0.17 18.20 3.94
CA LEU A 176 -0.69 19.07 5.00
C LEU A 176 -0.50 18.45 6.39
N PHE A 177 -0.87 17.18 6.55
CA PHE A 177 -0.72 16.47 7.81
C PHE A 177 0.75 16.35 8.23
N SER A 178 1.67 16.09 7.27
CA SER A 178 3.09 16.00 7.57
C SER A 178 3.70 17.35 7.93
N VAL A 179 3.27 18.46 7.29
CA VAL A 179 3.68 19.81 7.71
C VAL A 179 3.27 20.08 9.14
N VAL A 180 2.01 19.80 9.50
CA VAL A 180 1.51 19.98 10.86
C VAL A 180 2.28 19.08 11.84
N ALA A 181 2.51 17.81 11.49
CA ALA A 181 3.23 16.88 12.36
C ALA A 181 4.69 17.31 12.56
N VAL A 182 5.38 17.73 11.49
CA VAL A 182 6.76 18.24 11.54
C VAL A 182 6.83 19.55 12.38
N ALA A 183 5.89 20.47 12.18
CA ALA A 183 5.84 21.72 12.95
C ALA A 183 5.62 21.45 14.45
N LEU A 184 4.70 20.54 14.80
CA LEU A 184 4.46 20.14 16.19
C LEU A 184 5.68 19.44 16.79
N ALA A 185 6.32 18.52 16.06
CA ALA A 185 7.52 17.82 16.53
C ALA A 185 8.70 18.77 16.73
N GLY A 186 8.86 19.77 15.85
CA GLY A 186 9.85 20.84 16.03
C GLY A 186 9.55 21.74 17.23
N ALA A 187 8.28 22.13 17.42
CA ALA A 187 7.87 22.95 18.56
C ALA A 187 8.02 22.25 19.92
N THR A 188 7.90 20.91 19.94
CA THR A 188 8.09 20.08 21.16
C THR A 188 9.54 19.65 21.37
N GLY A 189 10.46 19.99 20.46
CA GLY A 189 11.88 19.59 20.53
C GLY A 189 12.12 18.11 20.22
N LEU A 190 11.11 17.39 19.72
CA LEU A 190 11.24 15.97 19.32
C LEU A 190 12.08 15.79 18.05
N ILE A 191 12.15 16.79 17.20
CA ILE A 191 12.93 16.80 15.97
C ILE A 191 13.68 18.13 15.87
N ASP A 192 15.01 18.05 15.68
CA ASP A 192 15.81 19.22 15.32
C ASP A 192 15.73 19.44 13.80
N LEU A 193 14.80 20.30 13.39
CA LEU A 193 14.58 20.64 11.98
C LEU A 193 15.69 21.51 11.40
N CYS A 194 16.40 22.24 12.24
CA CYS A 194 17.51 23.12 11.85
C CYS A 194 18.86 22.43 12.07
N GLY A 195 18.89 21.20 12.55
CA GLY A 195 20.11 20.44 12.78
C GLY A 195 20.90 20.22 11.47
N ASP A 196 22.21 20.21 11.60
CA ASP A 196 23.14 20.02 10.48
C ASP A 196 22.83 18.76 9.65
N GLY A 197 22.17 17.76 10.24
CA GLY A 197 21.80 16.49 9.58
C GLY A 197 20.83 16.65 8.42
N VAL A 198 19.73 17.42 8.60
CA VAL A 198 18.71 17.61 7.54
C VAL A 198 19.26 18.50 6.42
N ILE A 199 20.00 19.56 6.78
CA ILE A 199 20.61 20.47 5.80
C ILE A 199 21.69 19.76 5.00
N ALA A 200 22.59 19.02 5.65
CA ALA A 200 23.64 18.24 5.01
C ALA A 200 23.06 17.17 4.06
N MET A 201 21.96 16.52 4.44
CA MET A 201 21.26 15.57 3.61
C MET A 201 20.73 16.23 2.32
N LEU A 202 20.07 17.37 2.43
CA LEU A 202 19.53 18.11 1.26
C LEU A 202 20.64 18.66 0.36
N ALA A 203 21.81 18.92 0.90
CA ALA A 203 22.99 19.35 0.14
C ALA A 203 23.69 18.19 -0.60
N ASN A 204 23.40 16.93 -0.25
CA ASN A 204 23.98 15.76 -0.90
C ASN A 204 23.15 15.35 -2.13
N PRO A 205 23.69 15.45 -3.37
CA PRO A 205 22.93 15.13 -4.59
C PRO A 205 22.43 13.67 -4.64
N ARG A 206 23.17 12.74 -4.04
CA ARG A 206 22.80 11.32 -3.97
C ARG A 206 21.57 11.13 -3.09
N GLU A 207 21.57 11.71 -1.90
CA GLU A 207 20.43 11.64 -0.96
C GLU A 207 19.19 12.31 -1.55
N LEU A 208 19.37 13.47 -2.19
CA LEU A 208 18.27 14.15 -2.86
C LEU A 208 17.70 13.30 -4.01
N ALA A 209 18.53 12.64 -4.81
CA ALA A 209 18.07 11.74 -5.88
C ALA A 209 17.30 10.54 -5.32
N LEU A 210 17.75 9.97 -4.20
CA LEU A 210 17.03 8.86 -3.52
C LEU A 210 15.68 9.33 -2.97
N LEU A 211 15.61 10.50 -2.35
CA LEU A 211 14.34 11.08 -1.86
C LEU A 211 13.36 11.38 -3.01
N LEU A 212 13.84 11.90 -4.14
CA LEU A 212 13.03 12.05 -5.34
C LEU A 212 12.54 10.69 -5.85
N GLY A 213 13.40 9.67 -5.83
CA GLY A 213 13.05 8.29 -6.15
C GLY A 213 11.93 7.75 -5.24
N VAL A 214 12.01 8.00 -3.94
CA VAL A 214 10.95 7.65 -2.96
C VAL A 214 9.62 8.29 -3.34
N GLY A 215 9.60 9.58 -3.66
CA GLY A 215 8.39 10.30 -4.05
C GLY A 215 7.77 9.79 -5.35
N ILE A 216 8.60 9.63 -6.38
CA ILE A 216 8.15 9.20 -7.71
C ILE A 216 7.68 7.74 -7.69
N ALA A 217 8.50 6.82 -7.18
CA ALA A 217 8.16 5.40 -7.11
C ALA A 217 6.96 5.17 -6.17
N GLY A 218 6.92 5.86 -5.02
CA GLY A 218 5.80 5.80 -4.09
C GLY A 218 4.49 6.27 -4.72
N THR A 219 4.52 7.35 -5.49
CA THR A 219 3.32 7.86 -6.19
C THR A 219 2.91 6.95 -7.34
N ALA A 220 3.85 6.45 -8.14
CA ALA A 220 3.56 5.46 -9.17
C ALA A 220 2.90 4.21 -8.57
N GLY A 221 3.48 3.68 -7.48
CA GLY A 221 2.90 2.57 -6.73
C GLY A 221 1.49 2.87 -6.23
N GLN A 222 1.26 4.05 -5.69
CA GLN A 222 -0.03 4.47 -5.15
C GLN A 222 -1.10 4.63 -6.25
N VAL A 223 -0.75 5.18 -7.41
CA VAL A 223 -1.66 5.30 -8.57
C VAL A 223 -2.03 3.91 -9.09
N LEU A 224 -1.05 3.03 -9.28
CA LEU A 224 -1.27 1.67 -9.75
C LEU A 224 -2.09 0.84 -8.76
N LEU A 225 -1.84 0.99 -7.45
CA LEU A 225 -2.63 0.39 -6.37
C LEU A 225 -4.08 0.87 -6.44
N THR A 226 -4.28 2.17 -6.47
CA THR A 226 -5.62 2.77 -6.51
C THR A 226 -6.36 2.35 -7.77
N ALA A 227 -5.69 2.28 -8.92
CA ALA A 227 -6.25 1.79 -10.18
C ALA A 227 -6.61 0.29 -10.11
N ALA A 228 -5.85 -0.53 -9.40
CA ALA A 228 -6.18 -1.94 -9.20
C ALA A 228 -7.44 -2.10 -8.35
N TYR A 229 -7.53 -1.41 -7.21
CA TYR A 229 -8.72 -1.42 -6.35
C TYR A 229 -9.96 -0.83 -7.02
N SER A 230 -9.81 0.09 -7.97
CA SER A 230 -10.95 0.65 -8.69
C SER A 230 -11.54 -0.33 -9.71
N ARG A 231 -10.73 -1.24 -10.27
CA ARG A 231 -11.15 -2.16 -11.34
C ARG A 231 -11.69 -3.48 -10.85
N GLU A 232 -11.13 -3.99 -9.73
CA GLU A 232 -11.45 -5.31 -9.22
C GLU A 232 -11.89 -5.27 -7.76
N ARG A 233 -12.45 -6.40 -7.26
CA ARG A 233 -12.86 -6.55 -5.87
C ARG A 233 -11.65 -6.39 -4.94
N ALA A 234 -11.86 -5.73 -3.80
CA ALA A 234 -10.79 -5.49 -2.84
C ALA A 234 -10.21 -6.81 -2.29
N SER A 235 -11.06 -7.80 -2.08
CA SER A 235 -10.67 -9.14 -1.63
C SER A 235 -9.77 -9.91 -2.62
N ILE A 236 -9.89 -9.61 -3.93
CA ILE A 236 -9.05 -10.24 -4.97
C ILE A 236 -7.73 -9.47 -5.13
N VAL A 237 -7.76 -8.15 -5.01
CA VAL A 237 -6.59 -7.29 -5.24
C VAL A 237 -5.61 -7.32 -4.06
N SER A 238 -6.12 -7.38 -2.83
CA SER A 238 -5.30 -7.24 -1.63
C SER A 238 -4.18 -8.27 -1.49
N PRO A 239 -4.34 -9.58 -1.81
CA PRO A 239 -3.26 -10.56 -1.67
C PRO A 239 -2.04 -10.27 -2.53
N PHE A 240 -2.22 -9.55 -3.65
CA PHE A 240 -1.08 -9.18 -4.52
C PHE A 240 -0.14 -8.15 -3.90
N GLN A 241 -0.50 -7.54 -2.76
CA GLN A 241 0.42 -6.71 -2.00
C GLN A 241 1.59 -7.53 -1.44
N TYR A 242 1.38 -8.82 -1.17
CA TYR A 242 2.43 -9.72 -0.71
C TYR A 242 3.56 -9.95 -1.74
N LEU A 243 3.37 -9.56 -3.00
CA LEU A 243 4.46 -9.53 -3.98
C LEU A 243 5.50 -8.44 -3.69
N SER A 244 5.15 -7.41 -2.91
CA SER A 244 6.09 -6.32 -2.59
C SER A 244 7.33 -6.80 -1.82
N PRO A 245 7.22 -7.58 -0.73
CA PRO A 245 8.37 -8.20 -0.09
C PRO A 245 9.19 -9.10 -1.03
N VAL A 246 8.53 -9.85 -1.91
CA VAL A 246 9.23 -10.71 -2.89
C VAL A 246 10.08 -9.87 -3.84
N PHE A 247 9.51 -8.80 -4.40
CA PHE A 247 10.27 -7.88 -5.25
C PHE A 247 11.37 -7.15 -4.47
N SER A 248 11.10 -6.73 -3.23
CA SER A 248 12.11 -6.09 -2.37
C SER A 248 13.29 -7.02 -2.11
N TYR A 249 13.02 -8.31 -1.94
CA TYR A 249 14.06 -9.31 -1.74
C TYR A 249 14.93 -9.50 -2.99
N VAL A 250 14.29 -9.58 -4.17
CA VAL A 250 15.02 -9.66 -5.45
C VAL A 250 15.88 -8.41 -5.68
N ILE A 251 15.35 -7.23 -5.37
CA ILE A 251 16.10 -5.97 -5.48
C ILE A 251 17.23 -5.94 -4.46
N GLY A 252 17.00 -6.44 -3.24
CA GLY A 252 18.01 -6.58 -2.18
C GLY A 252 19.20 -7.44 -2.64
N LEU A 253 18.92 -8.57 -3.26
CA LEU A 253 19.93 -9.44 -3.86
C LEU A 253 20.74 -8.73 -4.97
N LEU A 254 20.05 -8.00 -5.86
CA LEU A 254 20.69 -7.39 -7.04
C LEU A 254 21.48 -6.11 -6.72
N LEU A 255 21.03 -5.31 -5.74
CA LEU A 255 21.61 -3.99 -5.45
C LEU A 255 22.40 -3.92 -4.14
N PHE A 256 22.17 -4.87 -3.23
CA PHE A 256 22.75 -4.85 -1.87
C PHE A 256 23.48 -6.14 -1.51
N ASP A 257 23.70 -7.05 -2.47
CA ASP A 257 24.38 -8.35 -2.29
C ASP A 257 23.78 -9.20 -1.14
N GLU A 258 22.47 -9.09 -0.91
CA GLU A 258 21.78 -9.87 0.12
C GLU A 258 21.61 -11.32 -0.34
N VAL A 259 22.25 -12.27 0.34
CA VAL A 259 22.19 -13.68 -0.01
C VAL A 259 20.86 -14.29 0.48
N PRO A 260 20.04 -14.90 -0.41
CA PRO A 260 18.78 -15.51 -0.01
C PRO A 260 19.00 -16.76 0.84
N THR A 261 18.21 -16.87 1.90
CA THR A 261 18.12 -18.10 2.69
C THR A 261 17.12 -19.07 2.03
N ILE A 262 17.23 -20.37 2.33
CA ILE A 262 16.27 -21.38 1.85
C ILE A 262 14.84 -21.03 2.31
N ALA A 263 14.69 -20.53 3.53
CA ALA A 263 13.41 -20.09 4.08
C ALA A 263 12.81 -18.90 3.28
N SER A 264 13.65 -17.93 2.89
CA SER A 264 13.22 -16.78 2.09
C SER A 264 12.77 -17.19 0.68
N ILE A 265 13.47 -18.13 0.05
CA ILE A 265 13.08 -18.68 -1.27
C ILE A 265 11.73 -19.42 -1.15
N GLY A 266 11.59 -20.30 -0.15
CA GLY A 266 10.34 -21.02 0.12
C GLY A 266 9.17 -20.10 0.40
N GLY A 267 9.39 -19.07 1.23
CA GLY A 267 8.39 -18.02 1.52
C GLY A 267 7.94 -17.25 0.27
N GLY A 268 8.89 -16.85 -0.58
CA GLY A 268 8.59 -16.16 -1.84
C GLY A 268 7.77 -17.02 -2.81
N LEU A 269 8.12 -18.31 -2.97
CA LEU A 269 7.34 -19.25 -3.78
C LEU A 269 5.93 -19.44 -3.24
N MET A 270 5.77 -19.54 -1.92
CA MET A 270 4.46 -19.66 -1.27
C MET A 270 3.57 -18.44 -1.52
N VAL A 271 4.13 -17.22 -1.44
CA VAL A 271 3.43 -15.97 -1.78
C VAL A 271 2.96 -15.97 -3.23
N MET A 272 3.84 -16.36 -4.16
CA MET A 272 3.51 -16.41 -5.58
C MET A 272 2.41 -17.43 -5.86
N ALA A 273 2.52 -18.65 -5.33
CA ALA A 273 1.54 -19.72 -5.51
C ALA A 273 0.16 -19.30 -4.95
N ALA A 274 0.11 -18.73 -3.75
CA ALA A 274 -1.12 -18.23 -3.14
C ALA A 274 -1.76 -17.09 -3.95
N SER A 275 -0.96 -16.15 -4.46
CA SER A 275 -1.46 -15.05 -5.29
C SER A 275 -2.06 -15.54 -6.61
N VAL A 276 -1.41 -16.52 -7.27
CA VAL A 276 -1.94 -17.18 -8.47
C VAL A 276 -3.22 -17.95 -8.13
N GLY A 277 -3.24 -18.67 -7.00
CA GLY A 277 -4.41 -19.40 -6.54
C GLY A 277 -5.63 -18.51 -6.36
N VAL A 278 -5.47 -17.32 -5.76
CA VAL A 278 -6.56 -16.33 -5.63
C VAL A 278 -7.11 -15.94 -7.00
N LEU A 279 -6.25 -15.73 -8.01
CA LEU A 279 -6.70 -15.40 -9.37
C LEU A 279 -7.52 -16.53 -9.99
N LEU A 280 -7.05 -17.78 -9.88
CA LEU A 280 -7.72 -18.94 -10.47
C LEU A 280 -9.10 -19.15 -9.87
N VAL A 281 -9.20 -19.17 -8.52
CA VAL A 281 -10.47 -19.34 -7.79
C VAL A 281 -11.42 -18.19 -8.05
N SER A 282 -10.91 -16.99 -8.27
CA SER A 282 -11.77 -15.83 -8.55
C SER A 282 -12.31 -15.83 -9.98
N ARG A 283 -11.57 -16.37 -10.95
CA ARG A 283 -12.01 -16.50 -12.35
C ARG A 283 -13.14 -17.51 -12.54
N GLU A 284 -13.10 -18.64 -11.84
CA GLU A 284 -14.13 -19.68 -11.95
C GLU A 284 -15.53 -19.18 -11.57
N LYS A 285 -15.65 -18.21 -10.66
CA LYS A 285 -16.93 -17.61 -10.25
C LYS A 285 -17.43 -16.47 -11.14
N THR A 286 -16.68 -16.08 -12.16
CA THR A 286 -17.04 -14.99 -13.08
C THR A 286 -17.64 -15.51 -14.40
N HIS A 287 -17.71 -16.82 -14.63
CA HIS A 287 -18.51 -17.36 -15.73
C HIS A 287 -19.98 -17.05 -15.43
N PRO A 288 -20.69 -16.28 -16.29
CA PRO A 288 -22.13 -16.14 -16.15
C PRO A 288 -22.74 -17.53 -16.32
N VAL A 289 -23.62 -17.90 -15.39
CA VAL A 289 -24.56 -19.00 -15.62
C VAL A 289 -25.21 -18.69 -16.98
N ALA A 290 -25.00 -19.58 -17.94
CA ALA A 290 -25.67 -19.48 -19.24
C ALA A 290 -27.15 -19.29 -18.94
N VAL A 291 -27.68 -18.12 -19.32
CA VAL A 291 -29.12 -17.91 -19.30
C VAL A 291 -29.64 -18.89 -20.36
N GLU A 292 -30.26 -19.99 -19.92
CA GLU A 292 -31.06 -20.84 -20.81
C GLU A 292 -32.01 -19.92 -21.57
N PRO A 293 -32.03 -19.95 -22.92
CA PRO A 293 -33.01 -19.20 -23.67
C PRO A 293 -34.38 -19.69 -23.25
N VAL A 294 -35.17 -18.81 -22.62
CA VAL A 294 -36.57 -19.04 -22.40
C VAL A 294 -37.18 -19.35 -23.77
N ALA A 295 -37.54 -20.61 -23.96
CA ALA A 295 -38.26 -21.05 -25.15
C ALA A 295 -39.51 -20.17 -25.26
N GLN A 296 -39.57 -19.36 -26.30
CA GLN A 296 -40.80 -18.67 -26.71
C GLN A 296 -41.75 -19.78 -27.13
N GLU A 297 -42.68 -20.14 -26.24
CA GLU A 297 -43.93 -20.78 -26.66
C GLU A 297 -44.65 -19.79 -27.60
N VAL A 298 -44.46 -20.01 -28.88
CA VAL A 298 -45.32 -19.47 -29.89
C VAL A 298 -46.67 -20.13 -29.72
N SER A 299 -47.55 -19.44 -29.02
CA SER A 299 -48.97 -19.74 -29.04
C SER A 299 -49.49 -19.48 -30.45
N SER A 300 -49.55 -20.53 -31.27
CA SER A 300 -50.49 -20.63 -32.37
C SER A 300 -51.89 -20.92 -31.77
N GLY A 301 -52.71 -19.90 -31.79
CA GLY A 301 -54.12 -20.00 -31.40
C GLY A 301 -54.93 -19.06 -32.26
N GLU A 302 -55.65 -19.63 -33.13
CA GLU A 302 -56.71 -19.19 -34.05
C GLU A 302 -57.42 -17.88 -33.70
#